data_b13caf24ec0294f7dbe5af332c8d32fd
#
_entry.id   b13caf24ec0294f7dbe5af332c8d32fd
#
_cell.length_a   1.000
_cell.length_b   1.000
_cell.length_c   1.000
_cell.angle_alpha   90.00
_cell.angle_beta   90.00
_cell.angle_gamma   90.00
#
_symmetry.space_group_name_H-M   'P 1'
#
loop_
_entity.id
_entity.type
_entity.pdbx_description
1 polymer ?
#
loop_
_entity_poly.entity_id
_entity_poly.type
_entity_poly.pdbx_seq_one_letter_code
_entity_poly.pdbx_strand_id
1 'polypeptide(L)' 'MSKPERDIEKEYSTDEIVAKLRRLADDLEAGENFEIQVAGERIYVPNRATFSIEHEREDGEEELEFQLKWSVEK' A
#
# COMPACT_ATOMS: atom_id res chain seq x y z
N MET A 1 -19.94 -10.25 2.67
CA MET A 1 -19.26 -10.45 3.97
C MET A 1 -17.96 -9.68 4.03
N SER A 2 -17.71 -9.08 5.17
CA SER A 2 -16.46 -8.35 5.38
C SER A 2 -15.31 -9.32 5.62
N LYS A 3 -14.13 -8.94 5.19
CA LYS A 3 -12.94 -9.68 5.54
C LYS A 3 -12.57 -9.37 6.98
N PRO A 4 -11.93 -10.30 7.68
CA PRO A 4 -11.49 -10.04 9.05
C PRO A 4 -10.48 -8.89 9.06
N GLU A 5 -10.44 -8.21 10.18
CA GLU A 5 -9.44 -7.15 10.37
C GLU A 5 -8.05 -7.73 10.31
N ARG A 6 -7.12 -6.94 9.78
CA ARG A 6 -5.75 -7.37 9.75
C ARG A 6 -4.82 -6.16 9.69
N ASP A 7 -3.68 -6.30 10.34
CA ASP A 7 -2.65 -5.28 10.35
C ASP A 7 -1.34 -6.03 10.21
N ILE A 8 -0.83 -6.09 9.00
CA ILE A 8 0.33 -6.91 8.68
C ILE A 8 1.37 -6.10 7.96
N GLU A 9 2.61 -6.30 8.35
CA GLU A 9 3.76 -5.67 7.72
C GLU A 9 4.65 -6.76 7.17
N LYS A 10 5.17 -6.56 5.97
CA LYS A 10 6.12 -7.48 5.38
C LYS A 10 7.30 -6.71 4.82
N GLU A 11 8.50 -7.21 5.09
CA GLU A 11 9.71 -6.60 4.58
C GLU A 11 10.03 -7.16 3.19
N TYR A 12 10.59 -6.32 2.35
CA TYR A 12 10.96 -6.67 0.98
C TYR A 12 12.38 -6.20 0.72
N SER A 13 13.07 -6.87 -0.20
CA SER A 13 14.36 -6.39 -0.67
C SER A 13 14.19 -5.09 -1.44
N THR A 14 15.27 -4.36 -1.63
CA THR A 14 15.23 -3.12 -2.41
C THR A 14 14.72 -3.37 -3.82
N ASP A 15 15.21 -4.44 -4.47
CA ASP A 15 14.77 -4.77 -5.83
C ASP A 15 13.29 -5.06 -5.89
N GLU A 16 12.76 -5.80 -4.91
CA GLU A 16 11.34 -6.11 -4.86
C GLU A 16 10.51 -4.85 -4.65
N ILE A 17 10.93 -3.98 -3.74
CA ILE A 17 10.16 -2.77 -3.46
C ILE A 17 10.19 -1.80 -4.64
N VAL A 18 11.32 -1.71 -5.33
CA VAL A 18 11.44 -0.86 -6.52
C VAL A 18 10.44 -1.31 -7.59
N ALA A 19 10.37 -2.62 -7.83
CA ALA A 19 9.43 -3.15 -8.83
C ALA A 19 7.98 -2.83 -8.46
N LYS A 20 7.63 -2.98 -7.17
CA LYS A 20 6.27 -2.66 -6.70
C LYS A 20 5.94 -1.19 -6.83
N LEU A 21 6.89 -0.32 -6.47
CA LEU A 21 6.67 1.11 -6.56
C LEU A 21 6.52 1.57 -8.01
N ARG A 22 7.28 0.99 -8.93
CA ARG A 22 7.14 1.31 -10.34
C ARG A 22 5.77 0.94 -10.88
N ARG A 23 5.28 -0.27 -10.53
CA ARG A 23 3.95 -0.69 -10.94
C ARG A 23 2.87 0.24 -10.38
N LEU A 24 3.01 0.62 -9.11
CA LEU A 24 2.06 1.53 -8.49
C LEU A 24 2.04 2.88 -9.22
N ALA A 25 3.21 3.44 -9.49
CA ALA A 25 3.31 4.71 -10.18
C ALA A 25 2.67 4.65 -11.58
N ASP A 26 2.94 3.57 -12.31
CA ASP A 26 2.39 3.38 -13.65
C ASP A 26 0.85 3.30 -13.61
N ASP A 27 0.31 2.53 -12.68
CA ASP A 27 -1.14 2.38 -12.56
C ASP A 27 -1.81 3.69 -12.17
N LEU A 28 -1.21 4.43 -11.24
CA LEU A 28 -1.73 5.73 -10.83
C LEU A 28 -1.74 6.70 -12.00
N GLU A 29 -0.67 6.72 -12.76
CA GLU A 29 -0.56 7.62 -13.92
C GLU A 29 -1.61 7.29 -14.97
N ALA A 30 -1.91 6.02 -15.14
CA ALA A 30 -2.91 5.56 -16.11
C ALA A 30 -4.35 5.64 -15.58
N GLY A 31 -4.53 6.00 -14.32
CA GLY A 31 -5.86 6.04 -13.71
C GLY A 31 -6.45 4.67 -13.47
N GLU A 32 -5.62 3.66 -13.34
CA GLU A 32 -6.06 2.29 -13.18
C GLU A 32 -5.98 1.81 -11.73
N ASN A 33 -6.68 0.72 -11.44
CA ASN A 33 -6.58 0.08 -10.13
C ASN A 33 -5.24 -0.62 -10.00
N PHE A 34 -4.77 -0.73 -8.77
CA PHE A 34 -3.49 -1.36 -8.47
C PHE A 34 -3.71 -2.65 -7.69
N GLU A 35 -2.97 -3.71 -8.03
CA GLU A 35 -3.03 -4.98 -7.31
C GLU A 35 -1.67 -5.29 -6.72
N ILE A 36 -1.68 -5.81 -5.50
CA ILE A 36 -0.45 -6.20 -4.84
C ILE A 36 -0.75 -7.35 -3.89
N GLN A 37 0.17 -8.30 -3.82
CA GLN A 37 0.04 -9.39 -2.85
C GLN A 37 0.89 -9.07 -1.63
N VAL A 38 0.29 -9.13 -0.44
CA VAL A 38 0.97 -8.87 0.81
C VAL A 38 0.69 -10.01 1.76
N ALA A 39 1.75 -10.72 2.18
CA ALA A 39 1.65 -11.80 3.14
C ALA A 39 0.52 -12.78 2.80
N GLY A 40 0.49 -13.23 1.54
CA GLY A 40 -0.44 -14.26 1.10
C GLY A 40 -1.82 -13.80 0.68
N GLU A 41 -2.11 -12.52 0.81
CA GLU A 41 -3.40 -12.00 0.39
C GLU A 41 -3.23 -11.00 -0.75
N ARG A 42 -4.06 -11.11 -1.77
CA ARG A 42 -4.06 -10.15 -2.87
C ARG A 42 -4.96 -8.98 -2.54
N ILE A 43 -4.38 -7.80 -2.61
CA ILE A 43 -5.08 -6.56 -2.30
C ILE A 43 -5.38 -5.81 -3.59
N TYR A 44 -6.63 -5.40 -3.75
CA TYR A 44 -7.07 -4.63 -4.92
C TYR A 44 -7.30 -3.20 -4.47
N VAL A 45 -6.40 -2.30 -4.88
CA VAL A 45 -6.47 -0.90 -4.51
C VAL A 45 -7.22 -0.15 -5.59
N PRO A 46 -8.41 0.41 -5.29
CA PRO A 46 -9.18 1.12 -6.31
C PRO A 46 -8.53 2.45 -6.65
N ASN A 47 -8.77 2.94 -7.86
CA ASN A 47 -8.19 4.22 -8.26
C ASN A 47 -8.81 5.41 -7.52
N ARG A 48 -9.90 5.18 -6.75
CA ARG A 48 -10.49 6.22 -5.91
C ARG A 48 -9.80 6.37 -4.55
N ALA A 49 -8.81 5.52 -4.27
CA ALA A 49 -8.09 5.59 -3.00
C ALA A 49 -7.43 6.96 -2.84
N THR A 50 -7.33 7.42 -1.61
CA THR A 50 -6.61 8.65 -1.30
C THR A 50 -5.20 8.33 -0.85
N PHE A 51 -4.30 9.26 -1.08
CA PHE A 51 -2.88 9.04 -0.84
C PHE A 51 -2.35 10.05 0.15
N SER A 52 -1.50 9.58 1.06
CA SER A 52 -0.81 10.45 2.01
C SER A 52 0.55 9.86 2.31
N ILE A 53 1.42 10.70 2.83
CA ILE A 53 2.74 10.27 3.29
C ILE A 53 2.82 10.65 4.75
N GLU A 54 3.19 9.68 5.59
CA GLU A 54 3.31 9.90 7.03
C GLU A 54 4.75 9.76 7.47
N HIS A 55 5.18 10.66 8.30
CA HIS A 55 6.51 10.61 8.91
C HIS A 55 6.33 10.59 10.42
N GLU A 56 7.00 9.64 11.06
CA GLU A 56 6.91 9.45 12.50
C GLU A 56 8.31 9.39 13.08
N ARG A 57 8.51 10.04 14.22
CA ARG A 57 9.79 10.03 14.89
C ARG A 57 9.56 9.80 16.37
N GLU A 58 10.18 8.75 16.92
CA GLU A 58 9.98 8.36 18.31
C GLU A 58 11.16 7.52 18.79
N ASP A 59 11.67 7.84 19.97
CA ASP A 59 12.68 7.03 20.65
C ASP A 59 13.89 6.66 19.78
N GLY A 60 14.36 7.63 18.99
CA GLY A 60 15.55 7.42 18.15
C GLY A 60 15.27 6.66 16.87
N GLU A 61 14.03 6.36 16.57
CA GLU A 61 13.66 5.69 15.34
C GLU A 61 12.82 6.61 14.47
N GLU A 62 12.94 6.45 13.15
CA GLU A 62 12.12 7.21 12.21
C GLU A 62 11.45 6.26 11.24
N GLU A 63 10.22 6.62 10.87
CA GLU A 63 9.42 5.83 9.96
C GLU A 63 8.79 6.72 8.93
N LEU A 64 8.86 6.31 7.67
CA LEU A 64 8.19 7.01 6.57
C LEU A 64 7.27 6.03 5.89
N GLU A 65 5.98 6.38 5.79
CA GLU A 65 4.97 5.51 5.20
C GLU A 65 4.29 6.19 4.02
N PHE A 66 4.11 5.45 2.95
CA PHE A 66 3.24 5.86 1.84
C PHE A 66 1.93 5.14 2.05
N GLN A 67 0.85 5.89 2.27
CA GLN A 67 -0.44 5.32 2.62
C GLN A 67 -1.46 5.49 1.51
N LEU A 68 -2.19 4.41 1.23
CA LEU A 68 -3.30 4.40 0.28
C LEU A 68 -4.52 3.95 1.08
N LYS A 69 -5.53 4.79 1.15
CA LYS A 69 -6.72 4.50 1.97
C LYS A 69 -7.99 4.58 1.14
N TRP A 70 -8.89 3.66 1.39
CA TRP A 70 -10.20 3.67 0.74
C TRP A 70 -11.20 2.95 1.63
N SER A 71 -12.48 3.26 1.45
CA SER A 71 -13.55 2.56 2.16
C SER A 71 -14.06 1.42 1.30
N VAL A 72 -14.35 0.30 1.94
CA VAL A 72 -14.92 -0.86 1.27
C VAL A 72 -16.42 -0.65 1.14
N GLU A 73 -16.92 -0.74 -0.08
CA GLU A 73 -18.34 -0.59 -0.32
C GLU A 73 -19.06 -1.91 -0.03
N LYS A 74 -20.28 -1.77 0.47
CA LYS A 74 -21.11 -2.94 0.78
C LYS A 74 -22.02 -3.30 -0.38
#